data_795d249efb0160b1acab80cfe9e7a4dc
#
_entry.id   795d249efb0160b1acab80cfe9e7a4dc
#
_cell.length_a   1.000
_cell.length_b   1.000
_cell.length_c   1.000
_cell.angle_alpha   90.00
_cell.angle_beta   90.00
_cell.angle_gamma   90.00
#
_symmetry.space_group_name_H-M   'P 1'
#
loop_
_entity.id
_entity.type
_entity.pdbx_description
1 polymer ?
#
loop_
_entity_poly.entity_id
_entity_poly.type
_entity_poly.pdbx_seq_one_letter_code
_entity_poly.pdbx_strand_id
1 'polypeptide(L)'
;MTKHHVTDEGFAAALAAGQAEASAEIRAKGVRYVADRDAVEIVTARHAGFLIPRNWIGALQDVPVDELDRLEVWPDGSAIELESRDVHISVNGLLAAVLPAMLPAAAVAGMFASRGGKATSQAKRSSAQKTGRRGGRPRKAAAAAQV
;
A
#
# COMPACT_ATOMS: atom_id res chain seq x y z
N MET A 1 -3.06 -16.38 -38.00
CA MET A 1 -3.74 -15.83 -36.80
C MET A 1 -3.88 -16.96 -35.80
N THR A 2 -3.03 -16.98 -34.79
CA THR A 2 -3.07 -18.00 -33.71
C THR A 2 -4.21 -17.64 -32.77
N LYS A 3 -5.29 -18.44 -32.75
CA LYS A 3 -6.36 -18.29 -31.77
C LYS A 3 -5.79 -18.74 -30.40
N HIS A 4 -5.54 -17.81 -29.50
CA HIS A 4 -5.28 -18.16 -28.12
C HIS A 4 -6.56 -18.71 -27.50
N HIS A 5 -6.61 -20.00 -27.30
CA HIS A 5 -7.66 -20.67 -26.55
C HIS A 5 -7.38 -20.44 -25.06
N VAL A 6 -8.23 -19.66 -24.41
CA VAL A 6 -8.21 -19.56 -22.94
C VAL A 6 -8.73 -20.88 -22.39
N THR A 7 -7.92 -21.60 -21.65
CA THR A 7 -8.34 -22.83 -20.97
C THR A 7 -9.09 -22.47 -19.67
N ASP A 8 -9.99 -23.34 -19.22
CA ASP A 8 -10.75 -23.12 -17.97
C ASP A 8 -9.83 -22.97 -16.77
N GLU A 9 -8.71 -23.69 -16.74
CA GLU A 9 -7.66 -23.52 -15.71
C GLU A 9 -6.98 -22.16 -15.79
N GLY A 10 -6.67 -21.69 -17.00
CA GLY A 10 -6.10 -20.35 -17.22
C GLY A 10 -7.05 -19.24 -16.80
N PHE A 11 -8.34 -19.42 -17.07
CA PHE A 11 -9.38 -18.48 -16.64
C PHE A 11 -9.52 -18.46 -15.11
N ALA A 12 -9.57 -19.62 -14.46
CA ALA A 12 -9.65 -19.72 -12.99
C ALA A 12 -8.41 -19.13 -12.31
N ALA A 13 -7.21 -19.36 -12.85
CA ALA A 13 -5.98 -18.79 -12.35
C ALA A 13 -5.96 -17.26 -12.48
N ALA A 14 -6.39 -16.73 -13.63
CA ALA A 14 -6.49 -15.29 -13.84
C ALA A 14 -7.51 -14.63 -12.91
N LEU A 15 -8.66 -15.29 -12.69
CA LEU A 15 -9.68 -14.80 -11.76
C LEU A 15 -9.16 -14.77 -10.33
N ALA A 16 -8.47 -15.82 -9.88
CA ALA A 16 -7.86 -15.87 -8.54
C ALA A 16 -6.77 -14.80 -8.36
N ALA A 17 -5.94 -14.58 -9.37
CA ALA A 17 -4.92 -13.51 -9.36
C ALA A 17 -5.57 -12.13 -9.27
N GLY A 18 -6.60 -11.85 -10.07
CA GLY A 18 -7.34 -10.59 -10.03
C GLY A 18 -8.02 -10.34 -8.68
N GLN A 19 -8.58 -11.37 -8.05
CA GLN A 19 -9.16 -11.28 -6.71
C GLN A 19 -8.10 -11.01 -5.64
N ALA A 20 -6.91 -11.62 -5.74
CA ALA A 20 -5.80 -11.38 -4.84
C ALA A 20 -5.27 -9.94 -4.98
N GLU A 21 -5.12 -9.42 -6.19
CA GLU A 21 -4.74 -8.03 -6.45
C GLU A 21 -5.79 -7.06 -5.90
N ALA A 22 -7.08 -7.28 -6.19
CA ALA A 22 -8.17 -6.45 -5.70
C ALA A 22 -8.23 -6.41 -4.15
N SER A 23 -7.87 -7.51 -3.47
CA SER A 23 -7.81 -7.57 -2.01
C SER A 23 -6.60 -6.83 -1.41
N ALA A 24 -5.54 -6.66 -2.19
CA ALA A 24 -4.33 -5.93 -1.79
C ALA A 24 -4.45 -4.42 -2.03
N GLU A 25 -5.35 -3.99 -2.92
CA GLU A 25 -5.58 -2.59 -3.24
C GLU A 25 -6.34 -1.84 -2.14
N ILE A 26 -6.04 -0.55 -2.04
CA ILE A 26 -6.82 0.35 -1.19
C ILE A 26 -8.05 0.79 -1.98
N ARG A 27 -9.23 0.53 -1.43
CA ARG A 27 -10.51 0.91 -2.01
C ARG A 27 -11.17 2.00 -1.21
N ALA A 28 -11.72 3.01 -1.89
CA ALA A 28 -12.50 4.07 -1.28
C ALA A 28 -13.94 3.62 -1.04
N LYS A 29 -14.53 4.11 0.04
CA LYS A 29 -15.95 3.99 0.37
C LYS A 29 -16.68 5.34 0.21
N GLY A 30 -15.94 6.42 0.30
CA GLY A 30 -16.48 7.76 0.18
C GLY A 30 -15.39 8.79 -0.16
N VAL A 31 -15.82 9.86 -0.77
CA VAL A 31 -15.00 11.03 -1.06
C VAL A 31 -15.82 12.28 -0.79
N ARG A 32 -15.19 13.34 -0.33
CA ARG A 32 -15.78 14.66 -0.24
C ARG A 32 -14.73 15.74 -0.30
N TYR A 33 -15.10 16.89 -0.82
CA TYR A 33 -14.31 18.09 -0.72
C TYR A 33 -14.53 18.79 0.63
N VAL A 34 -13.46 19.26 1.24
CA VAL A 34 -13.44 19.95 2.53
C VAL A 34 -12.98 21.38 2.30
N ALA A 35 -13.94 22.28 2.10
CA ALA A 35 -13.70 23.64 1.61
C ALA A 35 -12.83 24.49 2.56
N ASP A 36 -13.01 24.38 3.88
CA ASP A 36 -12.25 25.11 4.89
C ASP A 36 -10.76 24.77 4.91
N ARG A 37 -10.37 23.66 4.29
CA ARG A 37 -8.99 23.17 4.20
C ARG A 37 -8.45 23.09 2.78
N ASP A 38 -9.25 23.42 1.79
CA ASP A 38 -8.96 23.19 0.37
C ASP A 38 -8.37 21.80 0.12
N ALA A 39 -9.07 20.78 0.61
CA ALA A 39 -8.59 19.40 0.61
C ALA A 39 -9.69 18.40 0.23
N VAL A 40 -9.29 17.23 -0.23
CA VAL A 40 -10.18 16.11 -0.52
C VAL A 40 -10.02 15.07 0.60
N GLU A 41 -11.11 14.72 1.24
CA GLU A 41 -11.17 13.61 2.18
C GLU A 41 -11.58 12.34 1.45
N ILE A 42 -10.78 11.29 1.61
CA ILE A 42 -11.06 9.96 1.08
C ILE A 42 -11.22 9.01 2.25
N VAL A 43 -12.39 8.38 2.37
CA VAL A 43 -12.64 7.35 3.37
C VAL A 43 -12.50 5.99 2.72
N THR A 44 -11.62 5.15 3.24
CA THR A 44 -11.38 3.80 2.71
C THR A 44 -12.42 2.79 3.19
N ALA A 45 -12.51 1.65 2.52
CA ALA A 45 -13.35 0.53 2.92
C ALA A 45 -13.03 0.01 4.34
N ARG A 46 -11.81 0.27 4.85
CA ARG A 46 -11.40 -0.05 6.23
C ARG A 46 -11.65 1.09 7.23
N HIS A 47 -12.47 2.07 6.85
CA HIS A 47 -12.82 3.23 7.68
C HIS A 47 -11.64 4.15 8.08
N ALA A 48 -10.51 4.04 7.41
CA ALA A 48 -9.42 5.02 7.54
C ALA A 48 -9.71 6.21 6.62
N GLY A 49 -9.51 7.43 7.12
CA GLY A 49 -9.65 8.67 6.34
C GLY A 49 -8.28 9.25 5.97
N PHE A 50 -8.18 9.77 4.76
CA PHE A 50 -7.05 10.56 4.28
C PHE A 50 -7.56 11.93 3.88
N LEU A 51 -6.94 12.97 4.41
CA LEU A 51 -7.20 14.35 4.01
C LEU A 51 -6.01 14.81 3.16
N ILE A 52 -6.26 15.02 1.87
CA ILE A 52 -5.21 15.31 0.88
C ILE A 52 -5.43 16.73 0.37
N PRO A 53 -4.45 17.65 0.49
CA PRO A 53 -4.54 18.98 -0.09
C PRO A 53 -4.86 18.90 -1.58
N ARG A 54 -5.81 19.70 -2.05
CA ARG A 54 -6.25 19.68 -3.46
C ARG A 54 -5.11 19.94 -4.45
N ASN A 55 -4.18 20.81 -4.10
CA ASN A 55 -3.01 21.13 -4.91
C ASN A 55 -2.01 19.96 -5.07
N TRP A 56 -2.15 18.89 -4.28
CA TRP A 56 -1.38 17.65 -4.46
C TRP A 56 -2.03 16.69 -5.46
N ILE A 57 -3.27 16.97 -5.84
CA ILE A 57 -4.04 16.16 -6.80
C ILE A 57 -4.06 16.91 -8.13
N GLY A 58 -3.08 16.62 -9.00
CA GLY A 58 -2.89 17.35 -10.26
C GLY A 58 -4.15 17.49 -11.10
N ALA A 59 -4.96 16.44 -11.16
CA ALA A 59 -6.23 16.45 -11.90
C ALA A 59 -7.30 17.40 -11.35
N LEU A 60 -7.16 17.88 -10.11
CA LEU A 60 -8.13 18.75 -9.46
C LEU A 60 -7.65 20.21 -9.28
N GLN A 61 -6.41 20.52 -9.66
CA GLN A 61 -5.83 21.85 -9.43
C GLN A 61 -6.63 22.97 -10.12
N ASP A 62 -7.05 22.73 -11.36
CA ASP A 62 -7.75 23.70 -12.19
C ASP A 62 -9.29 23.54 -12.17
N VAL A 63 -9.80 22.67 -11.31
CA VAL A 63 -11.25 22.44 -11.17
C VAL A 63 -11.84 23.56 -10.30
N PRO A 64 -12.94 24.22 -10.73
CA PRO A 64 -13.66 25.17 -9.90
C PRO A 64 -14.17 24.54 -8.61
N VAL A 65 -14.10 25.30 -7.50
CA VAL A 65 -14.45 24.81 -6.16
C VAL A 65 -15.89 24.32 -6.06
N ASP A 66 -16.81 24.99 -6.76
CA ASP A 66 -18.24 24.65 -6.82
C ASP A 66 -18.55 23.33 -7.53
N GLU A 67 -17.60 22.80 -8.29
CA GLU A 67 -17.73 21.48 -8.91
C GLU A 67 -17.17 20.34 -8.03
N LEU A 68 -16.30 20.65 -7.09
CA LEU A 68 -15.62 19.63 -6.26
C LEU A 68 -16.57 18.86 -5.32
N ASP A 69 -17.73 19.43 -5.00
CA ASP A 69 -18.77 18.76 -4.22
C ASP A 69 -19.45 17.60 -4.98
N ARG A 70 -19.19 17.51 -6.31
CA ARG A 70 -19.69 16.44 -7.18
C ARG A 70 -18.72 15.29 -7.36
N LEU A 71 -17.63 15.26 -6.59
CA LEU A 71 -16.71 14.12 -6.59
C LEU A 71 -17.44 12.86 -6.09
N GLU A 72 -17.34 11.79 -6.85
CA GLU A 72 -17.97 10.51 -6.53
C GLU A 72 -16.93 9.37 -6.52
N VAL A 73 -17.24 8.30 -5.80
CA VAL A 73 -16.44 7.09 -5.79
C VAL A 73 -17.07 6.07 -6.72
N TRP A 74 -16.27 5.42 -7.54
CA TRP A 74 -16.75 4.32 -8.37
C TRP A 74 -17.35 3.19 -7.53
N PRO A 75 -18.34 2.44 -8.05
CA PRO A 75 -19.04 1.40 -7.29
C PRO A 75 -18.14 0.36 -6.65
N ASP A 76 -16.99 0.07 -7.27
CA ASP A 76 -15.99 -0.87 -6.76
C ASP A 76 -14.95 -0.21 -5.84
N GLY A 77 -14.98 1.10 -5.66
CA GLY A 77 -14.06 1.86 -4.82
C GLY A 77 -12.66 2.06 -5.39
N SER A 78 -12.40 1.68 -6.63
CA SER A 78 -11.07 1.76 -7.23
C SER A 78 -10.67 3.15 -7.68
N ALA A 79 -11.65 4.00 -8.02
CA ALA A 79 -11.42 5.33 -8.53
C ALA A 79 -12.37 6.36 -7.92
N ILE A 80 -11.95 7.62 -8.00
CA ILE A 80 -12.76 8.81 -7.77
C ILE A 80 -12.98 9.47 -9.12
N GLU A 81 -14.18 9.91 -9.39
CA GLU A 81 -14.52 10.60 -10.62
C GLU A 81 -15.16 11.96 -10.39
N LEU A 82 -15.00 12.83 -11.36
CA LEU A 82 -15.75 14.05 -11.55
C LEU A 82 -16.26 14.05 -12.97
N GLU A 83 -17.50 13.56 -13.15
CA GLU A 83 -18.10 13.35 -14.47
C GLU A 83 -18.14 14.64 -15.31
N SER A 84 -18.43 15.79 -14.66
CA SER A 84 -18.50 17.09 -15.35
C SER A 84 -17.22 17.51 -16.08
N ARG A 85 -16.09 16.91 -15.73
CA ARG A 85 -14.76 17.21 -16.26
C ARG A 85 -14.03 16.02 -16.86
N ASP A 86 -14.70 14.88 -16.95
CA ASP A 86 -14.06 13.62 -17.40
C ASP A 86 -12.76 13.28 -16.62
N VAL A 87 -12.76 13.60 -15.32
CA VAL A 87 -11.64 13.36 -14.43
C VAL A 87 -11.82 12.01 -13.73
N HIS A 88 -10.84 11.13 -13.88
CA HIS A 88 -10.78 9.83 -13.22
C HIS A 88 -9.47 9.69 -12.47
N ILE A 89 -9.53 9.42 -11.17
CA ILE A 89 -8.37 9.35 -10.28
C ILE A 89 -8.35 7.98 -9.61
N SER A 90 -7.37 7.16 -9.93
CA SER A 90 -7.16 5.89 -9.22
C SER A 90 -6.89 6.14 -7.74
N VAL A 91 -7.67 5.56 -6.85
CA VAL A 91 -7.50 5.69 -5.39
C VAL A 91 -6.14 5.12 -4.96
N ASN A 92 -5.80 3.94 -5.45
CA ASN A 92 -4.53 3.31 -5.11
C ASN A 92 -3.34 4.09 -5.65
N GLY A 93 -3.42 4.58 -6.90
CA GLY A 93 -2.39 5.41 -7.52
C GLY A 93 -2.19 6.75 -6.80
N LEU A 94 -3.29 7.42 -6.45
CA LEU A 94 -3.23 8.67 -5.70
C LEU A 94 -2.57 8.47 -4.33
N LEU A 95 -3.00 7.49 -3.55
CA LEU A 95 -2.43 7.23 -2.23
C LEU A 95 -0.97 6.79 -2.31
N ALA A 96 -0.59 6.00 -3.30
CA ALA A 96 0.81 5.65 -3.55
C ALA A 96 1.69 6.87 -3.86
N ALA A 97 1.15 7.86 -4.54
CA ALA A 97 1.86 9.10 -4.85
C ALA A 97 1.97 10.05 -3.65
N VAL A 98 0.90 10.21 -2.86
CA VAL A 98 0.86 11.21 -1.79
C VAL A 98 1.38 10.71 -0.45
N LEU A 99 1.21 9.44 -0.10
CA LEU A 99 1.66 8.89 1.19
C LEU A 99 3.17 9.11 1.47
N PRO A 100 4.08 8.89 0.50
CA PRO A 100 5.50 9.19 0.71
C PRO A 100 5.80 10.67 0.97
N ALA A 101 4.97 11.58 0.42
CA ALA A 101 5.12 13.01 0.63
C ALA A 101 4.55 13.46 1.99
N MET A 102 3.56 12.73 2.53
CA MET A 102 2.95 13.02 3.83
C MET A 102 3.84 12.62 5.02
N LEU A 103 4.76 11.68 4.82
CA LEU A 103 5.57 11.10 5.89
C LEU A 103 7.06 11.25 5.58
N PRO A 104 7.91 11.59 6.58
CA PRO A 104 9.36 11.58 6.40
C PRO A 104 9.83 10.19 5.95
N ALA A 105 10.71 10.14 4.93
CA ALA A 105 11.21 8.87 4.38
C ALA A 105 11.80 7.93 5.45
N ALA A 106 12.49 8.49 6.46
CA ALA A 106 13.03 7.72 7.57
C ALA A 106 11.94 7.07 8.43
N ALA A 107 10.80 7.75 8.64
CA ALA A 107 9.67 7.20 9.39
C ALA A 107 9.01 6.04 8.62
N VAL A 108 8.82 6.20 7.31
CA VAL A 108 8.28 5.16 6.44
C VAL A 108 9.19 3.93 6.44
N ALA A 109 10.50 4.13 6.25
CA ALA A 109 11.48 3.06 6.29
C ALA A 109 11.48 2.31 7.64
N GLY A 110 11.39 3.04 8.76
CA GLY A 110 11.31 2.47 10.10
C GLY A 110 10.06 1.61 10.31
N MET A 111 8.89 2.06 9.82
CA MET A 111 7.65 1.30 9.90
C MET A 111 7.73 -0.02 9.12
N PHE A 112 8.27 0.01 7.91
CA PHE A 112 8.42 -1.21 7.10
C PHE A 112 9.51 -2.14 7.64
N ALA A 113 10.64 -1.61 8.13
CA ALA A 113 11.70 -2.40 8.76
C ALA A 113 11.20 -3.14 10.01
N SER A 114 10.39 -2.48 10.85
CA SER A 114 9.82 -3.11 12.05
C SER A 114 8.83 -4.24 11.71
N ARG A 115 8.07 -4.11 10.64
CA ARG A 115 7.18 -5.18 10.13
C ARG A 115 7.97 -6.32 9.51
N GLY A 116 8.98 -6.03 8.70
CA GLY A 116 9.86 -7.03 8.09
C GLY A 116 10.68 -7.81 9.12
N GLY A 117 11.11 -7.16 10.20
CA GLY A 117 11.84 -7.80 11.30
C GLY A 117 11.01 -8.78 12.11
N LYS A 118 9.68 -8.57 12.20
CA LYS A 118 8.75 -9.48 12.88
C LYS A 118 8.28 -10.65 12.01
N ALA A 119 8.42 -10.56 10.70
CA ALA A 119 8.08 -11.63 9.77
C ALA A 119 9.19 -12.70 9.77
N THR A 120 9.11 -13.65 10.69
CA THR A 120 9.96 -14.84 10.69
C THR A 120 9.41 -15.85 9.67
N SER A 121 9.94 -15.83 8.44
CA SER A 121 9.64 -16.87 7.46
C SER A 121 10.22 -18.21 7.94
N GLN A 122 9.58 -19.32 7.54
CA GLN A 122 10.05 -20.68 7.89
C GLN A 122 11.51 -20.91 7.43
N ALA A 123 11.92 -20.31 6.31
CA ALA A 123 13.30 -20.31 5.83
C ALA A 123 14.27 -19.60 6.78
N LYS A 124 13.85 -18.50 7.41
CA LYS A 124 14.66 -17.76 8.39
C LYS A 124 14.80 -18.53 9.70
N ARG A 125 13.76 -19.26 10.13
CA ARG A 125 13.81 -20.14 11.31
C ARG A 125 14.75 -21.31 11.09
N SER A 126 14.69 -21.95 9.91
CA SER A 126 15.56 -23.08 9.59
C SER A 126 17.03 -22.67 9.42
N SER A 127 17.32 -21.49 8.84
CA SER A 127 18.68 -20.95 8.77
C SER A 127 19.23 -20.60 10.15
N ALA A 128 18.45 -19.97 11.03
CA ALA A 128 18.85 -19.63 12.39
C ALA A 128 19.16 -20.90 13.21
N GLN A 129 18.35 -21.96 13.06
CA GLN A 129 18.62 -23.26 13.71
C GLN A 129 19.91 -23.95 13.20
N LYS A 130 20.17 -23.89 11.87
CA LYS A 130 21.42 -24.42 11.29
C LYS A 130 22.64 -23.64 11.76
N THR A 131 22.54 -22.30 11.84
CA THR A 131 23.64 -21.46 12.28
C THR A 131 23.90 -21.60 13.80
N GLY A 132 22.84 -21.72 14.61
CA GLY A 132 22.94 -21.95 16.06
C GLY A 132 23.60 -23.28 16.42
N ARG A 133 23.46 -24.33 15.58
CA ARG A 133 24.13 -25.62 15.76
C ARG A 133 25.61 -25.59 15.37
N ARG A 134 26.06 -24.62 14.55
CA ARG A 134 27.45 -24.48 14.07
C ARG A 134 28.31 -23.50 14.84
N GLY A 135 27.74 -22.62 15.67
CA GLY A 135 28.43 -21.49 16.27
C GLY A 135 28.33 -21.44 17.79
N GLY A 136 28.82 -22.45 18.46
CA GLY A 136 29.25 -22.25 19.85
C GLY A 136 30.55 -21.42 19.84
N ARG A 137 30.47 -20.17 20.32
CA ARG A 137 31.66 -19.34 20.54
C ARG A 137 32.62 -20.13 21.44
N PRO A 138 33.93 -20.38 21.08
CA PRO A 138 34.86 -21.09 21.94
C PRO A 138 34.91 -20.37 23.29
N ARG A 139 34.69 -21.13 24.38
CA ARG A 139 34.94 -20.63 25.74
C ARG A 139 36.42 -20.27 25.81
N LYS A 140 36.73 -19.02 26.08
CA LYS A 140 38.08 -18.56 26.39
C LYS A 140 38.56 -19.40 27.58
N ALA A 141 39.58 -20.25 27.38
CA ALA A 141 40.19 -21.01 28.44
C ALA A 141 40.73 -20.04 29.49
N ALA A 142 40.34 -20.25 30.74
CA ALA A 142 40.90 -19.49 31.87
C ALA A 142 42.39 -19.78 31.92
N ALA A 143 43.22 -18.74 31.83
CA ALA A 143 44.66 -18.84 32.09
C ALA A 143 44.86 -19.33 33.51
N ALA A 144 45.43 -20.51 33.66
CA ALA A 144 45.89 -21.00 34.98
C ALA A 144 47.00 -20.09 35.47
N ALA A 145 46.78 -19.48 36.64
CA ALA A 145 47.83 -18.81 37.38
C ALA A 145 48.80 -19.86 37.86
N GLN A 146 50.05 -19.77 37.43
CA GLN A 146 51.16 -20.47 38.08
C GLN A 146 51.78 -19.49 39.06
N VAL A 147 51.93 -20.02 40.27
CA VAL A 147 52.69 -19.46 41.40
C VAL A 147 54.18 -19.40 41.08
#